data_0c4dc69ec4c9e2fe6b017b024dc9973f
#
_entry.id   0c4dc69ec4c9e2fe6b017b024dc9973f
#
_cell.length_a   1.000
_cell.length_b   1.000
_cell.length_c   1.000
_cell.angle_alpha   90.00
_cell.angle_beta   90.00
_cell.angle_gamma   90.00
#
_symmetry.space_group_name_H-M   'P 1'
#
loop_
_entity.id
_entity.type
_entity.pdbx_description
1 polymer ?
#
loop_
_entity_poly.entity_id
_entity_poly.type
_entity_poly.pdbx_seq_one_letter_code
_entity_poly.pdbx_strand_id
1 'polypeptide(L)'
;MTVLPIVGLIVAVLIVIVLLLALRQMVNIVQQGQVGVVKRLGEYRFTHEPGLVIISPFIDSLQRVDMREIPVPGDRQDVITRDNVVVTVNATIFTQVVDAQQALFSVKNFDIAIDALARTALRSVIGTMTLDDALSERERINTDVQQQMEVVTDKWGIRISRIEIVEIAPPPQILLALALQKQADQEKRATILESEGRQQSAINVAEGDAQAAVRAAQGQRQAAILRAEGGRQAAILEAEGRAQAIATVYGAIKAAAPDPTLVAILQLDALGRFADSPNAKIVVPFESAAMLGAAQALRSVLGSVAPAPPPPAR
;
A
#
# COMPACT_ATOMS: atom_id res chain seq x y z
N MET A 1 -82.46 -65.81 -4.20
CA MET A 1 -82.48 -64.81 -3.11
C MET A 1 -81.08 -64.44 -2.56
N THR A 2 -79.98 -64.89 -3.15
CA THR A 2 -78.59 -64.71 -2.67
C THR A 2 -77.84 -63.53 -3.28
N VAL A 3 -78.38 -62.89 -4.27
CA VAL A 3 -77.67 -61.75 -5.00
C VAL A 3 -77.78 -60.44 -4.21
N LEU A 4 -78.89 -60.21 -3.49
CA LEU A 4 -79.12 -58.95 -2.76
C LEU A 4 -78.14 -58.68 -1.62
N PRO A 5 -77.79 -59.70 -0.76
CA PRO A 5 -76.79 -59.48 0.31
C PRO A 5 -75.36 -59.34 -0.22
N ILE A 6 -75.02 -59.98 -1.38
CA ILE A 6 -73.71 -59.83 -1.97
C ILE A 6 -73.52 -58.41 -2.55
N VAL A 7 -74.53 -57.86 -3.20
CA VAL A 7 -74.51 -56.49 -3.71
C VAL A 7 -74.40 -55.49 -2.52
N GLY A 8 -75.14 -55.73 -1.45
CA GLY A 8 -74.99 -54.87 -0.23
C GLY A 8 -73.61 -54.90 0.38
N LEU A 9 -72.96 -56.12 0.43
CA LEU A 9 -71.58 -56.22 0.93
C LEU A 9 -70.58 -55.47 0.00
N ILE A 10 -70.71 -55.56 -1.32
CA ILE A 10 -69.84 -54.83 -2.27
C ILE A 10 -69.99 -53.32 -2.11
N VAL A 11 -71.21 -52.84 -1.96
CA VAL A 11 -71.46 -51.40 -1.73
C VAL A 11 -70.88 -50.94 -0.38
N ALA A 12 -71.05 -51.73 0.65
CA ALA A 12 -70.47 -51.43 1.99
C ALA A 12 -68.93 -51.34 1.93
N VAL A 13 -68.27 -52.32 1.26
CA VAL A 13 -66.82 -52.30 1.07
C VAL A 13 -66.35 -51.09 0.24
N LEU A 14 -67.10 -50.75 -0.80
CA LEU A 14 -66.79 -49.58 -1.62
C LEU A 14 -66.93 -48.27 -0.84
N ILE A 15 -67.95 -48.11 0.00
CA ILE A 15 -68.12 -46.96 0.90
C ILE A 15 -66.95 -46.88 1.91
N VAL A 16 -66.53 -48.01 2.50
CA VAL A 16 -65.40 -48.03 3.43
C VAL A 16 -64.13 -47.61 2.71
N ILE A 17 -63.87 -48.09 1.49
CA ILE A 17 -62.71 -47.71 0.68
C ILE A 17 -62.73 -46.20 0.39
N VAL A 18 -63.88 -45.65 -0.02
CA VAL A 18 -64.04 -44.23 -0.30
C VAL A 18 -63.79 -43.41 0.97
N LEU A 19 -64.31 -43.86 2.11
CA LEU A 19 -64.12 -43.18 3.38
C LEU A 19 -62.62 -43.20 3.83
N LEU A 20 -61.93 -44.33 3.65
CA LEU A 20 -60.49 -44.43 3.93
C LEU A 20 -59.66 -43.55 3.03
N LEU A 21 -59.99 -43.47 1.73
CA LEU A 21 -59.33 -42.57 0.76
C LEU A 21 -59.58 -41.12 1.13
N ALA A 22 -60.83 -40.77 1.53
CA ALA A 22 -61.13 -39.41 1.96
C ALA A 22 -60.39 -39.01 3.25
N LEU A 23 -60.29 -39.92 4.25
CA LEU A 23 -59.51 -39.70 5.46
C LEU A 23 -58.00 -39.48 5.13
N ARG A 24 -57.45 -40.29 4.22
CA ARG A 24 -56.08 -40.12 3.78
C ARG A 24 -55.82 -38.76 3.09
N GLN A 25 -56.77 -38.25 2.32
CA GLN A 25 -56.68 -36.94 1.68
C GLN A 25 -56.89 -35.77 2.61
N MET A 26 -57.57 -35.96 3.76
CA MET A 26 -57.77 -34.92 4.76
C MET A 26 -56.47 -34.49 5.44
N VAL A 27 -55.55 -35.40 5.65
CA VAL A 27 -54.31 -35.13 6.38
C VAL A 27 -53.19 -34.82 5.42
N ASN A 28 -52.72 -33.59 5.44
CA ASN A 28 -51.60 -33.11 4.63
C ASN A 28 -50.50 -32.58 5.52
N ILE A 29 -49.24 -32.82 5.16
CA ILE A 29 -48.07 -32.34 5.88
C ILE A 29 -47.43 -31.26 5.02
N VAL A 30 -47.24 -30.08 5.62
CA VAL A 30 -46.45 -28.96 5.05
C VAL A 30 -45.07 -29.03 5.67
N GLN A 31 -44.03 -29.11 4.83
CA GLN A 31 -42.66 -29.22 5.29
C GLN A 31 -42.13 -27.87 5.78
N GLN A 32 -41.10 -27.92 6.61
CA GLN A 32 -40.40 -26.69 7.04
C GLN A 32 -39.78 -25.98 5.84
N GLY A 33 -39.89 -24.65 5.78
CA GLY A 33 -39.49 -23.83 4.61
C GLY A 33 -40.57 -23.71 3.54
N GLN A 34 -41.72 -24.40 3.68
CA GLN A 34 -42.90 -24.25 2.81
C GLN A 34 -44.09 -23.76 3.61
N VAL A 35 -44.98 -23.08 2.93
CA VAL A 35 -46.25 -22.63 3.46
C VAL A 35 -47.39 -23.22 2.65
N GLY A 36 -48.42 -23.69 3.31
CA GLY A 36 -49.59 -24.28 2.66
C GLY A 36 -50.70 -23.27 2.49
N VAL A 37 -51.01 -22.92 1.23
CA VAL A 37 -52.17 -22.08 0.91
C VAL A 37 -53.37 -22.96 0.61
N VAL A 38 -54.41 -22.83 1.40
CA VAL A 38 -55.66 -23.58 1.24
C VAL A 38 -56.65 -22.77 0.45
N LYS A 39 -57.10 -23.36 -0.65
CA LYS A 39 -58.16 -22.80 -1.53
C LYS A 39 -59.43 -23.59 -1.38
N ARG A 40 -60.57 -22.96 -1.16
CA ARG A 40 -61.88 -23.57 -1.15
C ARG A 40 -62.64 -23.22 -2.45
N LEU A 41 -62.94 -24.20 -3.24
CA LEU A 41 -63.61 -23.99 -4.56
C LEU A 41 -62.94 -22.94 -5.45
N GLY A 42 -61.61 -22.78 -5.33
CA GLY A 42 -60.84 -21.79 -6.05
C GLY A 42 -60.56 -20.46 -5.32
N GLU A 43 -61.32 -20.18 -4.27
CA GLU A 43 -61.14 -18.96 -3.46
C GLU A 43 -60.12 -19.16 -2.33
N TYR A 44 -59.31 -18.15 -2.01
CA TYR A 44 -58.38 -18.17 -0.89
C TYR A 44 -59.14 -18.29 0.43
N ARG A 45 -58.74 -19.20 1.29
CA ARG A 45 -59.33 -19.40 2.62
C ARG A 45 -58.42 -19.00 3.75
N PHE A 46 -57.25 -19.61 3.83
CA PHE A 46 -56.22 -19.32 4.82
C PHE A 46 -54.85 -19.87 4.38
N THR A 47 -53.82 -19.32 4.98
CA THR A 47 -52.45 -19.82 4.85
C THR A 47 -52.03 -20.55 6.12
N HIS A 48 -51.41 -21.70 5.99
CA HIS A 48 -50.97 -22.54 7.13
C HIS A 48 -49.45 -22.62 7.18
N GLU A 49 -48.90 -22.43 8.37
CA GLU A 49 -47.50 -22.62 8.65
C GLU A 49 -47.06 -24.10 8.53
N PRO A 50 -45.73 -24.39 8.52
CA PRO A 50 -45.25 -25.77 8.49
C PRO A 50 -45.85 -26.62 9.61
N GLY A 51 -46.32 -27.81 9.25
CA GLY A 51 -46.98 -28.69 10.19
C GLY A 51 -48.06 -29.57 9.56
N LEU A 52 -48.93 -30.10 10.39
CA LEU A 52 -50.04 -30.95 9.99
C LEU A 52 -51.27 -30.09 9.66
N VAL A 53 -51.77 -30.20 8.45
CA VAL A 53 -52.93 -29.46 7.96
C VAL A 53 -54.07 -30.44 7.67
N ILE A 54 -55.23 -30.16 8.23
CA ILE A 54 -56.45 -30.95 7.96
C ILE A 54 -57.32 -30.12 7.01
N ILE A 55 -57.58 -30.65 5.83
CA ILE A 55 -58.42 -30.03 4.81
C ILE A 55 -59.64 -30.89 4.47
N SER A 56 -60.71 -30.28 4.02
CA SER A 56 -61.91 -31.01 3.58
C SER A 56 -61.65 -31.63 2.19
N PRO A 57 -61.66 -32.97 2.08
CA PRO A 57 -61.49 -33.59 0.75
C PRO A 57 -62.63 -33.16 -0.18
N PHE A 58 -62.32 -33.04 -1.46
CA PHE A 58 -63.23 -32.63 -2.56
C PHE A 58 -63.55 -31.13 -2.65
N ILE A 59 -63.48 -30.36 -1.58
CA ILE A 59 -63.86 -28.94 -1.54
C ILE A 59 -62.61 -28.04 -1.46
N ASP A 60 -61.66 -28.46 -0.59
CA ASP A 60 -60.42 -27.70 -0.35
C ASP A 60 -59.26 -28.27 -1.18
N SER A 61 -58.43 -27.40 -1.69
CA SER A 61 -57.17 -27.75 -2.35
C SER A 61 -56.01 -27.07 -1.64
N LEU A 62 -54.91 -27.84 -1.37
CA LEU A 62 -53.70 -27.32 -0.77
C LEU A 62 -52.66 -27.11 -1.83
N GLN A 63 -52.15 -25.88 -1.92
CA GLN A 63 -51.00 -25.54 -2.74
C GLN A 63 -49.84 -25.17 -1.82
N ARG A 64 -48.70 -25.85 -1.99
CA ARG A 64 -47.48 -25.58 -1.22
C ARG A 64 -46.64 -24.56 -1.96
N VAL A 65 -46.19 -23.54 -1.26
CA VAL A 65 -45.32 -22.46 -1.74
C VAL A 65 -44.01 -22.54 -0.96
N ASP A 66 -42.90 -22.58 -1.64
CA ASP A 66 -41.57 -22.56 -1.02
C ASP A 66 -41.24 -21.12 -0.61
N MET A 67 -40.85 -20.93 0.64
CA MET A 67 -40.50 -19.63 1.22
C MET A 67 -38.99 -19.40 1.29
N ARG A 68 -38.21 -20.39 0.85
CA ARG A 68 -36.75 -20.29 0.82
C ARG A 68 -36.32 -19.44 -0.36
N GLU A 69 -35.10 -18.97 -0.29
CA GLU A 69 -34.48 -18.28 -1.39
C GLU A 69 -34.23 -19.26 -2.56
N ILE A 70 -34.68 -18.89 -3.74
CA ILE A 70 -34.58 -19.70 -4.97
C ILE A 70 -33.90 -18.88 -6.04
N PRO A 71 -32.84 -19.39 -6.69
CA PRO A 71 -32.25 -18.73 -7.86
C PRO A 71 -33.16 -18.92 -9.07
N VAL A 72 -33.52 -17.83 -9.71
CA VAL A 72 -34.20 -17.80 -11.02
C VAL A 72 -33.16 -17.43 -12.07
N PRO A 73 -32.72 -18.38 -12.91
CA PRO A 73 -31.77 -18.08 -13.97
C PRO A 73 -32.47 -17.23 -15.03
N GLY A 74 -31.88 -16.08 -15.35
CA GLY A 74 -32.36 -15.27 -16.47
C GLY A 74 -31.79 -15.77 -17.80
N ASP A 75 -32.54 -15.59 -18.88
CA ASP A 75 -32.09 -15.91 -20.22
C ASP A 75 -31.08 -14.88 -20.74
N ARG A 76 -30.21 -15.32 -21.64
CA ARG A 76 -29.30 -14.42 -22.36
C ARG A 76 -30.09 -13.48 -23.25
N GLN A 77 -29.71 -12.20 -23.23
CA GLN A 77 -30.33 -11.20 -24.09
C GLN A 77 -29.28 -10.19 -24.59
N ASP A 78 -29.54 -9.68 -25.79
CA ASP A 78 -28.75 -8.63 -26.38
C ASP A 78 -29.30 -7.26 -25.95
N VAL A 79 -28.41 -6.40 -25.45
CA VAL A 79 -28.71 -5.04 -25.02
C VAL A 79 -27.72 -4.08 -25.69
N ILE A 80 -28.21 -2.89 -26.02
CA ILE A 80 -27.39 -1.83 -26.61
C ILE A 80 -27.02 -0.86 -25.51
N THR A 81 -25.72 -0.64 -25.33
CA THR A 81 -25.19 0.34 -24.39
C THR A 81 -25.34 1.76 -24.91
N ARG A 82 -25.11 2.78 -24.05
CA ARG A 82 -25.19 4.21 -24.42
C ARG A 82 -24.24 4.58 -25.56
N ASP A 83 -23.08 3.94 -25.65
CA ASP A 83 -22.08 4.11 -26.71
C ASP A 83 -22.35 3.25 -27.97
N ASN A 84 -23.58 2.74 -28.08
CA ASN A 84 -24.09 1.99 -29.24
C ASN A 84 -23.38 0.67 -29.50
N VAL A 85 -22.88 0.01 -28.46
CA VAL A 85 -22.31 -1.34 -28.55
C VAL A 85 -23.36 -2.37 -28.15
N VAL A 86 -23.53 -3.42 -28.94
CA VAL A 86 -24.41 -4.56 -28.61
C VAL A 86 -23.64 -5.46 -27.64
N VAL A 87 -24.22 -5.76 -26.48
CA VAL A 87 -23.64 -6.68 -25.48
C VAL A 87 -24.65 -7.78 -25.16
N THR A 88 -24.20 -9.02 -25.08
CA THR A 88 -25.02 -10.12 -24.58
C THR A 88 -24.86 -10.18 -23.05
N VAL A 89 -25.99 -10.09 -22.33
CA VAL A 89 -26.02 -10.07 -20.88
C VAL A 89 -26.86 -11.21 -20.35
N ASN A 90 -26.42 -11.78 -19.24
CA ASN A 90 -27.10 -12.81 -18.49
C ASN A 90 -26.97 -12.51 -16.98
N ALA A 91 -28.06 -12.67 -16.22
CA ALA A 91 -28.10 -12.48 -14.78
C ALA A 91 -28.91 -13.59 -14.09
N THR A 92 -28.54 -13.91 -12.86
CA THR A 92 -29.31 -14.77 -11.96
C THR A 92 -29.96 -13.91 -10.88
N ILE A 93 -31.27 -14.10 -10.69
CA ILE A 93 -32.07 -13.35 -9.72
C ILE A 93 -32.35 -14.28 -8.55
N PHE A 94 -31.91 -13.91 -7.34
CA PHE A 94 -32.22 -14.63 -6.13
C PHE A 94 -33.49 -14.05 -5.51
N THR A 95 -34.53 -14.88 -5.43
CA THR A 95 -35.87 -14.46 -5.01
C THR A 95 -36.32 -15.25 -3.80
N GLN A 96 -37.08 -14.60 -2.93
CA GLN A 96 -37.72 -15.22 -1.78
C GLN A 96 -39.19 -14.81 -1.74
N VAL A 97 -40.08 -15.77 -1.61
CA VAL A 97 -41.48 -15.49 -1.38
C VAL A 97 -41.67 -15.04 0.06
N VAL A 98 -42.25 -13.84 0.25
CA VAL A 98 -42.56 -13.28 1.57
C VAL A 98 -44.03 -13.45 1.91
N ASP A 99 -44.90 -13.28 0.91
CA ASP A 99 -46.34 -13.49 1.03
C ASP A 99 -46.82 -14.53 0.01
N ALA A 100 -47.11 -15.73 0.49
CA ALA A 100 -47.55 -16.86 -0.32
C ALA A 100 -48.91 -16.61 -0.99
N GLN A 101 -49.80 -15.83 -0.35
CA GLN A 101 -51.09 -15.46 -0.91
C GLN A 101 -50.88 -14.58 -2.13
N GLN A 102 -50.15 -13.49 -1.98
CA GLN A 102 -49.92 -12.56 -3.09
C GLN A 102 -49.13 -13.24 -4.23
N ALA A 103 -48.10 -14.03 -3.91
CA ALA A 103 -47.32 -14.74 -4.93
C ALA A 103 -48.17 -15.69 -5.77
N LEU A 104 -49.21 -16.30 -5.17
CA LEU A 104 -50.03 -17.28 -5.85
C LEU A 104 -51.21 -16.65 -6.67
N PHE A 105 -51.74 -15.53 -6.21
CA PHE A 105 -52.94 -14.94 -6.80
C PHE A 105 -52.69 -13.67 -7.62
N SER A 106 -51.53 -12.99 -7.41
CA SER A 106 -51.23 -11.78 -8.17
C SER A 106 -50.56 -12.11 -9.53
N VAL A 107 -49.83 -13.22 -9.63
CA VAL A 107 -49.08 -13.59 -10.84
C VAL A 107 -49.31 -15.07 -11.15
N LYS A 108 -49.60 -15.40 -12.39
CA LYS A 108 -49.85 -16.78 -12.83
C LYS A 108 -48.59 -17.67 -12.73
N ASN A 109 -47.44 -17.11 -13.10
CA ASN A 109 -46.13 -17.78 -13.03
C ASN A 109 -45.09 -16.70 -12.71
N PHE A 110 -44.65 -16.66 -11.46
CA PHE A 110 -43.75 -15.62 -10.98
C PHE A 110 -42.33 -15.78 -11.54
N ASP A 111 -41.85 -17.01 -11.83
CA ASP A 111 -40.51 -17.24 -12.39
C ASP A 111 -40.38 -16.57 -13.78
N ILE A 112 -41.37 -16.79 -14.64
CA ILE A 112 -41.40 -16.19 -15.97
C ILE A 112 -41.58 -14.66 -15.89
N ALA A 113 -42.42 -14.19 -14.95
CA ALA A 113 -42.64 -12.76 -14.79
C ALA A 113 -41.40 -12.03 -14.26
N ILE A 114 -40.67 -12.64 -13.31
CA ILE A 114 -39.40 -12.13 -12.78
C ILE A 114 -38.35 -12.08 -13.88
N ASP A 115 -38.18 -13.12 -14.69
CA ASP A 115 -37.22 -13.12 -15.79
C ASP A 115 -37.55 -12.03 -16.82
N ALA A 116 -38.84 -11.88 -17.21
CA ALA A 116 -39.26 -10.83 -18.13
C ALA A 116 -39.02 -9.41 -17.57
N LEU A 117 -39.26 -9.21 -16.25
CA LEU A 117 -39.00 -7.97 -15.56
C LEU A 117 -37.50 -7.68 -15.49
N ALA A 118 -36.70 -8.67 -15.15
CA ALA A 118 -35.25 -8.56 -15.10
C ALA A 118 -34.65 -8.18 -16.45
N ARG A 119 -35.12 -8.80 -17.51
CA ARG A 119 -34.73 -8.43 -18.89
C ARG A 119 -35.01 -6.97 -19.21
N THR A 120 -36.17 -6.48 -18.81
CA THR A 120 -36.56 -5.09 -19.05
C THR A 120 -35.72 -4.13 -18.22
N ALA A 121 -35.48 -4.45 -16.94
CA ALA A 121 -34.66 -3.64 -16.04
C ALA A 121 -33.19 -3.62 -16.47
N LEU A 122 -32.60 -4.78 -16.81
CA LEU A 122 -31.24 -4.88 -17.36
C LEU A 122 -31.06 -4.04 -18.61
N ARG A 123 -32.02 -4.12 -19.55
CA ARG A 123 -32.00 -3.29 -20.76
C ARG A 123 -32.03 -1.81 -20.45
N SER A 124 -32.86 -1.40 -19.49
CA SER A 124 -32.98 -0.01 -19.05
C SER A 124 -31.68 0.49 -18.43
N VAL A 125 -31.11 -0.25 -17.48
CA VAL A 125 -29.89 0.16 -16.74
C VAL A 125 -28.68 0.19 -17.66
N ILE A 126 -28.41 -0.92 -18.40
CA ILE A 126 -27.25 -1.02 -19.28
C ILE A 126 -27.33 -0.02 -20.43
N GLY A 127 -28.55 0.26 -20.94
CA GLY A 127 -28.75 1.26 -21.98
C GLY A 127 -28.38 2.70 -21.58
N THR A 128 -28.25 3.00 -20.28
CA THR A 128 -27.79 4.29 -19.79
C THR A 128 -26.29 4.38 -19.55
N MET A 129 -25.57 3.25 -19.57
CA MET A 129 -24.14 3.13 -19.26
C MET A 129 -23.31 2.91 -20.52
N THR A 130 -22.03 3.30 -20.47
CA THR A 130 -21.06 2.91 -21.50
C THR A 130 -20.63 1.46 -21.32
N LEU A 131 -20.01 0.88 -22.34
CA LEU A 131 -19.48 -0.47 -22.24
C LEU A 131 -18.41 -0.60 -21.13
N ASP A 132 -17.53 0.37 -21.00
CA ASP A 132 -16.48 0.37 -19.97
C ASP A 132 -17.07 0.46 -18.54
N ASP A 133 -18.10 1.31 -18.36
CA ASP A 133 -18.86 1.39 -17.10
C ASP A 133 -19.57 0.06 -16.80
N ALA A 134 -20.22 -0.54 -17.80
CA ALA A 134 -20.95 -1.79 -17.63
C ALA A 134 -20.03 -2.98 -17.27
N LEU A 135 -18.78 -2.99 -17.76
CA LEU A 135 -17.79 -4.01 -17.42
C LEU A 135 -17.16 -3.80 -16.03
N SER A 136 -17.00 -2.54 -15.61
CA SER A 136 -16.29 -2.16 -14.36
C SER A 136 -17.22 -1.98 -13.15
N GLU A 137 -18.47 -1.53 -13.36
CA GLU A 137 -19.41 -1.17 -12.29
C GLU A 137 -20.58 -2.18 -12.15
N ARG A 138 -20.26 -3.47 -12.13
CA ARG A 138 -21.29 -4.54 -12.03
C ARG A 138 -22.14 -4.43 -10.77
N GLU A 139 -21.57 -4.04 -9.65
CA GLU A 139 -22.27 -3.82 -8.38
C GLU A 139 -23.36 -2.76 -8.49
N ARG A 140 -23.06 -1.69 -9.21
CA ARG A 140 -24.03 -0.63 -9.47
C ARG A 140 -25.18 -1.13 -10.32
N ILE A 141 -24.90 -1.90 -11.39
CA ILE A 141 -25.95 -2.50 -12.21
C ILE A 141 -26.82 -3.41 -11.36
N ASN A 142 -26.23 -4.28 -10.53
CA ASN A 142 -26.99 -5.16 -9.64
C ASN A 142 -27.94 -4.38 -8.75
N THR A 143 -27.46 -3.29 -8.12
CA THR A 143 -28.26 -2.45 -7.24
C THR A 143 -29.39 -1.72 -7.98
N ASP A 144 -29.08 -1.09 -9.13
CA ASP A 144 -30.04 -0.32 -9.90
C ASP A 144 -31.14 -1.22 -10.48
N VAL A 145 -30.78 -2.42 -10.96
CA VAL A 145 -31.74 -3.42 -11.45
C VAL A 145 -32.60 -3.95 -10.31
N GLN A 146 -32.02 -4.25 -9.13
CA GLN A 146 -32.74 -4.68 -7.96
C GLN A 146 -33.80 -3.64 -7.56
N GLN A 147 -33.45 -2.38 -7.46
CA GLN A 147 -34.37 -1.30 -7.11
C GLN A 147 -35.54 -1.16 -8.10
N GLN A 148 -35.24 -1.26 -9.41
CA GLN A 148 -36.30 -1.20 -10.42
C GLN A 148 -37.26 -2.37 -10.33
N MET A 149 -36.76 -3.55 -9.97
CA MET A 149 -37.57 -4.77 -9.88
C MET A 149 -38.40 -4.80 -8.58
N GLU A 150 -37.85 -4.37 -7.43
CA GLU A 150 -38.51 -4.38 -6.12
C GLU A 150 -39.85 -3.63 -6.15
N VAL A 151 -39.94 -2.50 -6.83
CA VAL A 151 -41.17 -1.70 -6.95
C VAL A 151 -42.35 -2.53 -7.50
N VAL A 152 -42.06 -3.51 -8.33
CA VAL A 152 -43.06 -4.37 -8.97
C VAL A 152 -43.26 -5.66 -8.18
N THR A 153 -42.16 -6.32 -7.78
CA THR A 153 -42.20 -7.62 -7.11
C THR A 153 -42.78 -7.57 -5.70
N ASP A 154 -42.68 -6.43 -5.00
CA ASP A 154 -43.32 -6.24 -3.71
C ASP A 154 -44.86 -6.41 -3.79
N LYS A 155 -45.49 -5.98 -4.88
CA LYS A 155 -46.91 -6.18 -5.13
C LYS A 155 -47.32 -7.63 -5.34
N TRP A 156 -46.32 -8.48 -5.69
CA TRP A 156 -46.50 -9.93 -5.87
C TRP A 156 -46.16 -10.70 -4.60
N GLY A 157 -45.76 -10.01 -3.50
CA GLY A 157 -45.31 -10.68 -2.27
C GLY A 157 -43.99 -11.43 -2.44
N ILE A 158 -43.14 -10.99 -3.37
CA ILE A 158 -41.85 -11.60 -3.67
C ILE A 158 -40.77 -10.56 -3.44
N ARG A 159 -39.80 -10.89 -2.62
CA ARG A 159 -38.61 -10.09 -2.36
C ARG A 159 -37.46 -10.56 -3.22
N ILE A 160 -36.75 -9.61 -3.81
CA ILE A 160 -35.48 -9.92 -4.49
C ILE A 160 -34.37 -9.76 -3.46
N SER A 161 -33.71 -10.87 -3.12
CA SER A 161 -32.61 -10.87 -2.15
C SER A 161 -31.37 -10.21 -2.76
N ARG A 162 -31.02 -10.60 -3.98
CA ARG A 162 -29.92 -10.05 -4.76
C ARG A 162 -30.04 -10.41 -6.22
N ILE A 163 -29.32 -9.68 -7.05
CA ILE A 163 -29.14 -9.98 -8.48
C ILE A 163 -27.66 -10.13 -8.75
N GLU A 164 -27.29 -11.14 -9.49
CA GLU A 164 -25.90 -11.40 -9.88
C GLU A 164 -25.81 -11.47 -11.41
N ILE A 165 -25.02 -10.56 -11.96
CA ILE A 165 -24.70 -10.61 -13.39
C ILE A 165 -23.68 -11.74 -13.60
N VAL A 166 -24.07 -12.73 -14.37
CA VAL A 166 -23.22 -13.88 -14.69
C VAL A 166 -22.21 -13.51 -15.78
N GLU A 167 -22.68 -12.88 -16.83
CA GLU A 167 -21.88 -12.58 -18.00
C GLU A 167 -22.31 -11.26 -18.64
N ILE A 168 -21.32 -10.45 -19.06
CA ILE A 168 -21.49 -9.33 -19.99
C ILE A 168 -20.47 -9.57 -21.10
N ALA A 169 -20.94 -10.00 -22.25
CA ALA A 169 -20.12 -10.41 -23.40
C ALA A 169 -20.32 -9.44 -24.57
N PRO A 170 -19.40 -8.51 -24.80
CA PRO A 170 -19.40 -7.73 -26.04
C PRO A 170 -18.88 -8.57 -27.22
N PRO A 171 -19.16 -8.16 -28.49
CA PRO A 171 -18.65 -8.83 -29.64
C PRO A 171 -17.12 -8.94 -29.65
N PRO A 172 -16.54 -10.03 -30.15
CA PRO A 172 -15.09 -10.26 -30.16
C PRO A 172 -14.27 -9.14 -30.81
N GLN A 173 -14.83 -8.51 -31.84
CA GLN A 173 -14.20 -7.39 -32.56
C GLN A 173 -14.01 -6.14 -31.64
N ILE A 174 -15.01 -5.87 -30.81
CA ILE A 174 -14.95 -4.76 -29.84
C ILE A 174 -13.96 -5.07 -28.73
N LEU A 175 -13.91 -6.32 -28.25
CA LEU A 175 -12.91 -6.74 -27.26
C LEU A 175 -11.48 -6.52 -27.75
N LEU A 176 -11.20 -6.87 -29.01
CA LEU A 176 -9.88 -6.64 -29.61
C LEU A 176 -9.55 -5.15 -29.71
N ALA A 177 -10.51 -4.33 -30.16
CA ALA A 177 -10.32 -2.89 -30.26
C ALA A 177 -10.06 -2.26 -28.88
N LEU A 178 -10.82 -2.65 -27.85
CA LEU A 178 -10.64 -2.22 -26.46
C LEU A 178 -9.30 -2.66 -25.90
N ALA A 179 -8.87 -3.88 -26.18
CA ALA A 179 -7.56 -4.38 -25.74
C ALA A 179 -6.42 -3.55 -26.33
N LEU A 180 -6.47 -3.27 -27.63
CA LEU A 180 -5.48 -2.41 -28.31
C LEU A 180 -5.50 -0.97 -27.79
N GLN A 181 -6.67 -0.41 -27.55
CA GLN A 181 -6.81 0.93 -26.97
C GLN A 181 -6.22 0.97 -25.56
N LYS A 182 -6.58 0.02 -24.68
CA LYS A 182 -6.04 -0.07 -23.32
C LYS A 182 -4.53 -0.27 -23.31
N GLN A 183 -3.99 -1.06 -24.24
CA GLN A 183 -2.56 -1.23 -24.40
C GLN A 183 -1.88 0.10 -24.77
N ALA A 184 -2.40 0.81 -25.77
CA ALA A 184 -1.86 2.10 -26.19
C ALA A 184 -1.94 3.17 -25.07
N ASP A 185 -3.03 3.20 -24.32
CA ASP A 185 -3.17 4.09 -23.16
C ASP A 185 -2.18 3.74 -22.03
N GLN A 186 -1.96 2.46 -21.77
CA GLN A 186 -0.97 2.02 -20.79
C GLN A 186 0.46 2.35 -21.22
N GLU A 187 0.81 2.15 -22.48
CA GLU A 187 2.10 2.51 -23.05
C GLU A 187 2.33 4.04 -22.96
N LYS A 188 1.30 4.83 -23.30
CA LYS A 188 1.36 6.29 -23.14
C LYS A 188 1.57 6.70 -21.68
N ARG A 189 0.80 6.13 -20.74
CA ARG A 189 0.96 6.40 -19.30
C ARG A 189 2.33 5.98 -18.80
N ALA A 190 2.81 4.81 -19.20
CA ALA A 190 4.14 4.32 -18.83
C ALA A 190 5.25 5.27 -19.32
N THR A 191 5.17 5.73 -20.57
CA THR A 191 6.14 6.68 -21.15
C THR A 191 6.12 8.03 -20.41
N ILE A 192 4.94 8.54 -20.06
CA ILE A 192 4.80 9.78 -19.28
C ILE A 192 5.44 9.60 -17.89
N LEU A 193 5.07 8.52 -17.18
CA LEU A 193 5.58 8.24 -15.84
C LEU A 193 7.11 8.04 -15.82
N GLU A 194 7.64 7.36 -16.85
CA GLU A 194 9.08 7.18 -17.02
C GLU A 194 9.79 8.53 -17.27
N SER A 195 9.20 9.38 -18.12
CA SER A 195 9.73 10.71 -18.41
C SER A 195 9.72 11.62 -17.18
N GLU A 196 8.61 11.65 -16.43
CA GLU A 196 8.49 12.35 -15.16
C GLU A 196 9.48 11.82 -14.11
N GLY A 197 9.62 10.49 -14.02
CA GLY A 197 10.58 9.84 -13.14
C GLY A 197 12.03 10.21 -13.47
N ARG A 198 12.39 10.24 -14.75
CA ARG A 198 13.72 10.69 -15.22
C ARG A 198 13.95 12.17 -14.90
N GLN A 199 12.96 13.02 -15.14
CA GLN A 199 13.04 14.44 -14.80
C GLN A 199 13.23 14.64 -13.29
N GLN A 200 12.42 14.00 -12.47
CA GLN A 200 12.52 14.11 -11.02
C GLN A 200 13.85 13.58 -10.49
N SER A 201 14.32 12.45 -11.05
CA SER A 201 15.63 11.90 -10.72
C SER A 201 16.76 12.89 -11.06
N ALA A 202 16.73 13.52 -12.23
CA ALA A 202 17.73 14.51 -12.62
C ALA A 202 17.72 15.73 -11.69
N ILE A 203 16.54 16.21 -11.29
CA ILE A 203 16.39 17.31 -10.33
C ILE A 203 16.99 16.90 -8.97
N ASN A 204 16.61 15.72 -8.45
CA ASN A 204 17.09 15.23 -7.17
C ASN A 204 18.63 15.06 -7.14
N VAL A 205 19.21 14.55 -8.24
CA VAL A 205 20.67 14.43 -8.39
C VAL A 205 21.32 15.83 -8.40
N ALA A 206 20.80 16.75 -9.19
CA ALA A 206 21.35 18.11 -9.27
C ALA A 206 21.25 18.85 -7.92
N GLU A 207 20.14 18.71 -7.20
CA GLU A 207 19.99 19.26 -5.85
C GLU A 207 20.94 18.59 -4.84
N GLY A 208 21.10 17.28 -4.95
CA GLY A 208 22.04 16.51 -4.13
C GLY A 208 23.49 16.97 -4.33
N ASP A 209 23.89 17.14 -5.58
CA ASP A 209 25.23 17.61 -5.94
C ASP A 209 25.45 19.06 -5.48
N ALA A 210 24.47 19.95 -5.66
CA ALA A 210 24.54 21.32 -5.16
C ALA A 210 24.67 21.37 -3.64
N GLN A 211 23.88 20.57 -2.91
CA GLN A 211 23.98 20.48 -1.44
C GLN A 211 25.34 19.89 -1.00
N ALA A 212 25.84 18.87 -1.71
CA ALA A 212 27.13 18.29 -1.43
C ALA A 212 28.27 19.32 -1.62
N ALA A 213 28.23 20.11 -2.69
CA ALA A 213 29.19 21.17 -2.95
C ALA A 213 29.15 22.27 -1.85
N VAL A 214 27.95 22.69 -1.43
CA VAL A 214 27.79 23.66 -0.34
C VAL A 214 28.33 23.11 0.97
N ARG A 215 28.02 21.86 1.33
CA ARG A 215 28.54 21.21 2.56
C ARG A 215 30.07 21.06 2.51
N ALA A 216 30.62 20.70 1.36
CA ALA A 216 32.06 20.61 1.18
C ALA A 216 32.75 21.97 1.37
N ALA A 217 32.21 23.04 0.76
CA ALA A 217 32.74 24.40 0.92
C ALA A 217 32.64 24.90 2.38
N GLN A 218 31.53 24.62 3.06
CA GLN A 218 31.35 24.92 4.49
C GLN A 218 32.36 24.16 5.34
N GLY A 219 32.59 22.88 5.07
CA GLY A 219 33.59 22.04 5.74
C GLY A 219 35.00 22.58 5.54
N GLN A 220 35.37 22.96 4.32
CA GLN A 220 36.66 23.58 4.03
C GLN A 220 36.85 24.92 4.76
N ARG A 221 35.82 25.78 4.75
CA ARG A 221 35.86 27.04 5.49
C ARG A 221 36.04 26.80 6.99
N GLN A 222 35.28 25.86 7.56
CA GLN A 222 35.38 25.54 8.97
C GLN A 222 36.75 24.97 9.34
N ALA A 223 37.28 24.08 8.49
CA ALA A 223 38.62 23.53 8.67
C ALA A 223 39.72 24.61 8.60
N ALA A 224 39.58 25.58 7.67
CA ALA A 224 40.51 26.71 7.56
C ALA A 224 40.47 27.63 8.82
N ILE A 225 39.27 27.89 9.34
CA ILE A 225 39.11 28.69 10.58
C ILE A 225 39.76 27.95 11.75
N LEU A 226 39.44 26.68 11.96
CA LEU A 226 40.01 25.88 13.04
C LEU A 226 41.52 25.75 12.94
N ARG A 227 42.10 25.62 11.74
CA ARG A 227 43.56 25.62 11.56
C ARG A 227 44.18 26.97 11.92
N ALA A 228 43.56 28.06 11.50
CA ALA A 228 44.03 29.43 11.81
C ALA A 228 43.95 29.71 13.33
N GLU A 229 42.84 29.32 13.96
CA GLU A 229 42.69 29.45 15.44
C GLU A 229 43.67 28.58 16.18
N GLY A 230 43.84 27.33 15.78
CA GLY A 230 44.84 26.41 16.32
C GLY A 230 46.26 26.92 16.15
N GLY A 231 46.61 27.45 14.98
CA GLY A 231 47.90 28.09 14.72
C GLY A 231 48.14 29.33 15.60
N ARG A 232 47.12 30.19 15.75
CA ARG A 232 47.18 31.32 16.65
C ARG A 232 47.39 30.91 18.10
N GLN A 233 46.64 29.92 18.57
CA GLN A 233 46.76 29.42 19.94
C GLN A 233 48.13 28.76 20.19
N ALA A 234 48.63 27.97 19.24
CA ALA A 234 49.95 27.36 19.30
C ALA A 234 51.05 28.45 19.40
N ALA A 235 50.97 29.49 18.56
CA ALA A 235 51.94 30.61 18.60
C ALA A 235 51.91 31.38 19.94
N ILE A 236 50.72 31.60 20.51
CA ILE A 236 50.60 32.24 21.83
C ILE A 236 51.24 31.39 22.91
N LEU A 237 50.89 30.09 22.96
CA LEU A 237 51.43 29.14 23.94
C LEU A 237 52.96 29.00 23.83
N GLU A 238 53.47 29.00 22.59
CA GLU A 238 54.92 28.96 22.34
C GLU A 238 55.62 30.24 22.79
N ALA A 239 54.99 31.37 22.51
CA ALA A 239 55.53 32.68 22.99
C ALA A 239 55.52 32.81 24.54
N GLU A 240 54.40 32.36 25.18
CA GLU A 240 54.28 32.31 26.62
C GLU A 240 55.31 31.35 27.24
N GLY A 241 55.45 30.15 26.64
CA GLY A 241 56.43 29.14 27.05
C GLY A 241 57.87 29.69 26.96
N ARG A 242 58.20 30.40 25.85
CA ARG A 242 59.52 31.05 25.71
C ARG A 242 59.71 32.17 26.74
N ALA A 243 58.70 33.02 26.95
CA ALA A 243 58.77 34.09 27.95
C ALA A 243 58.97 33.52 29.36
N GLN A 244 58.27 32.43 29.69
CA GLN A 244 58.41 31.77 30.99
C GLN A 244 59.79 31.10 31.16
N ALA A 245 60.30 30.47 30.10
CA ALA A 245 61.64 29.88 30.08
C ALA A 245 62.71 30.97 30.30
N ILE A 246 62.62 32.08 29.58
CA ILE A 246 63.50 33.23 29.74
C ILE A 246 63.41 33.79 31.20
N ALA A 247 62.18 34.02 31.71
CA ALA A 247 62.00 34.52 33.08
C ALA A 247 62.61 33.56 34.15
N THR A 248 62.46 32.25 33.93
CA THR A 248 63.05 31.25 34.87
C THR A 248 64.55 31.27 34.79
N VAL A 249 65.12 31.31 33.57
CA VAL A 249 66.59 31.38 33.41
C VAL A 249 67.16 32.69 34.03
N TYR A 250 66.56 33.82 33.69
CA TYR A 250 66.97 35.11 34.31
C TYR A 250 66.79 35.13 35.83
N GLY A 251 65.68 34.58 36.31
CA GLY A 251 65.47 34.43 37.78
C GLY A 251 66.55 33.59 38.43
N ALA A 252 66.91 32.46 37.85
CA ALA A 252 67.97 31.57 38.32
C ALA A 252 69.37 32.27 38.30
N ILE A 253 69.65 32.97 37.18
CA ILE A 253 70.90 33.71 37.07
C ILE A 253 70.97 34.81 38.13
N LYS A 254 69.89 35.55 38.38
CA LYS A 254 69.84 36.62 39.35
C LYS A 254 69.98 36.10 40.80
N ALA A 255 69.35 34.92 41.03
CA ALA A 255 69.45 34.29 42.40
C ALA A 255 70.80 33.68 42.63
N ALA A 256 71.52 33.21 41.63
CA ALA A 256 72.87 32.65 41.78
C ALA A 256 73.96 33.65 41.93
N ALA A 257 73.66 34.98 41.81
CA ALA A 257 74.65 36.09 41.90
C ALA A 257 76.02 35.75 41.28
N PRO A 258 76.03 35.46 39.94
CA PRO A 258 77.19 34.89 39.30
C PRO A 258 78.40 35.80 39.35
N ASP A 259 79.57 35.22 39.65
CA ASP A 259 80.87 35.88 39.63
C ASP A 259 81.12 36.39 38.15
N PRO A 260 81.76 37.57 37.99
CA PRO A 260 82.12 38.13 36.67
C PRO A 260 82.77 37.12 35.69
N THR A 261 83.51 36.17 36.26
CA THR A 261 84.20 35.11 35.51
C THR A 261 83.21 34.11 34.89
N LEU A 262 82.11 33.75 35.58
CA LEU A 262 81.07 32.86 35.09
C LEU A 262 80.24 33.49 33.96
N VAL A 263 79.96 34.80 34.07
CA VAL A 263 79.27 35.58 33.05
C VAL A 263 80.10 35.61 31.72
N ALA A 264 81.44 35.78 31.87
CA ALA A 264 82.31 35.77 30.70
C ALA A 264 82.37 34.37 30.00
N ILE A 265 82.30 33.27 30.76
CA ILE A 265 82.21 31.92 30.17
C ILE A 265 80.88 31.65 29.47
N LEU A 266 79.78 32.11 30.06
CA LEU A 266 78.44 31.98 29.39
C LEU A 266 78.36 32.87 28.14
N GLN A 267 79.02 34.03 28.11
CA GLN A 267 79.09 34.85 26.88
C GLN A 267 79.92 34.15 25.79
N LEU A 268 81.02 33.48 26.16
CA LEU A 268 81.80 32.70 25.24
C LEU A 268 81.07 31.45 24.69
N ASP A 269 80.29 30.78 25.50
CA ASP A 269 79.44 29.66 25.09
C ASP A 269 78.34 30.11 24.12
N ALA A 270 77.70 31.21 24.44
CA ALA A 270 76.69 31.82 23.55
C ALA A 270 77.26 32.23 22.18
N LEU A 271 78.42 32.86 22.20
CA LEU A 271 79.17 33.19 20.97
C LEU A 271 79.61 31.97 20.18
N GLY A 272 80.01 30.91 20.86
CA GLY A 272 80.31 29.61 20.24
C GLY A 272 79.10 29.01 19.48
N ARG A 273 77.96 29.01 20.12
CA ARG A 273 76.68 28.54 19.48
C ARG A 273 76.23 29.38 18.30
N PHE A 274 76.49 30.67 18.29
CA PHE A 274 76.28 31.54 17.13
C PHE A 274 77.26 31.23 15.99
N ALA A 275 78.48 30.90 16.31
CA ALA A 275 79.49 30.58 15.31
C ALA A 275 79.24 29.24 14.57
N ASP A 276 78.54 28.29 15.22
CA ASP A 276 78.13 26.99 14.65
C ASP A 276 76.86 27.08 13.75
N SER A 277 76.21 28.24 13.67
CA SER A 277 75.02 28.46 12.84
C SER A 277 75.40 28.79 11.39
N PRO A 278 75.01 27.99 10.39
CA PRO A 278 75.49 28.15 8.99
C PRO A 278 74.98 29.43 8.29
N ASN A 279 74.04 30.20 8.88
CA ASN A 279 73.41 31.38 8.32
C ASN A 279 73.57 32.69 9.15
N ALA A 280 74.40 32.68 10.16
CA ALA A 280 74.56 33.85 11.01
C ALA A 280 75.55 34.92 10.41
N LYS A 281 75.02 36.05 9.97
CA LYS A 281 75.82 37.22 9.71
C LYS A 281 75.98 37.98 11.04
N ILE A 282 77.17 37.84 11.67
CA ILE A 282 77.47 38.49 12.90
C ILE A 282 78.31 39.75 12.62
N VAL A 283 77.76 40.91 12.94
CA VAL A 283 78.53 42.18 12.97
C VAL A 283 79.05 42.35 14.39
N VAL A 284 80.28 42.07 14.58
CA VAL A 284 80.95 42.15 15.93
C VAL A 284 81.62 43.52 16.06
N PRO A 285 81.37 44.28 17.15
CA PRO A 285 82.16 45.48 17.42
C PRO A 285 83.65 45.15 17.59
N PHE A 286 84.47 46.05 17.13
CA PHE A 286 85.91 45.88 17.07
C PHE A 286 86.57 45.44 18.42
N GLU A 287 86.01 45.88 19.50
CA GLU A 287 86.50 45.53 20.88
C GLU A 287 86.33 44.06 21.24
N SER A 288 85.35 43.34 20.64
CA SER A 288 85.14 41.93 20.86
C SER A 288 85.85 40.98 19.84
N ALA A 289 86.40 41.52 18.80
CA ALA A 289 87.14 40.78 17.80
C ALA A 289 88.45 40.15 18.32
N ALA A 290 89.06 40.84 19.29
CA ALA A 290 90.29 40.37 19.97
C ALA A 290 90.04 39.08 20.80
N MET A 291 88.85 38.99 21.42
CA MET A 291 88.45 37.81 22.21
C MET A 291 88.09 36.61 21.33
N LEU A 292 87.52 36.85 20.17
CA LEU A 292 87.18 35.81 19.17
C LEU A 292 88.46 35.23 18.55
N GLY A 293 89.47 36.03 18.31
CA GLY A 293 90.78 35.60 17.83
C GLY A 293 91.51 34.67 18.83
N ALA A 294 91.39 34.98 20.10
CA ALA A 294 91.94 34.17 21.20
C ALA A 294 91.19 32.80 21.34
N ALA A 295 89.87 32.81 21.19
CA ALA A 295 89.06 31.56 21.23
C ALA A 295 89.30 30.64 20.04
N GLN A 296 89.56 31.19 18.84
CA GLN A 296 89.96 30.38 17.69
C GLN A 296 91.38 29.81 17.79
N ALA A 297 92.32 30.57 18.36
CA ALA A 297 93.67 30.10 18.65
C ALA A 297 93.65 28.93 19.66
N LEU A 298 92.84 28.99 20.68
CA LEU A 298 92.67 27.92 21.68
C LEU A 298 92.05 26.64 21.01
N ARG A 299 91.08 26.81 20.10
CA ARG A 299 90.47 25.68 19.36
C ARG A 299 91.39 25.00 18.40
N SER A 300 92.28 25.73 17.75
CA SER A 300 93.29 25.17 16.84
C SER A 300 94.34 24.37 17.62
N VAL A 301 94.68 24.77 18.83
CA VAL A 301 95.58 24.04 19.70
C VAL A 301 94.96 22.73 20.24
N LEU A 302 93.66 22.80 20.67
CA LEU A 302 92.94 21.63 21.13
C LEU A 302 92.54 20.65 20.01
N GLY A 303 92.28 21.12 18.78
CA GLY A 303 91.90 20.35 17.62
C GLY A 303 93.08 19.56 17.02
N SER A 304 94.34 19.91 17.31
CA SER A 304 95.50 19.19 16.84
C SER A 304 95.84 17.86 17.58
N VAL A 305 95.03 17.49 18.59
CA VAL A 305 95.18 16.31 19.42
C VAL A 305 94.16 15.18 19.08
N ALA A 306 93.42 15.33 18.01
CA ALA A 306 92.43 14.28 17.62
C ALA A 306 93.10 13.22 16.69
N PRO A 307 92.91 11.92 16.93
CA PRO A 307 93.53 10.84 16.11
C PRO A 307 92.86 10.71 14.75
N ALA A 308 93.61 10.26 13.74
CA ALA A 308 93.22 10.12 12.36
C ALA A 308 92.06 9.08 12.15
N PRO A 309 91.18 9.34 11.17
CA PRO A 309 90.06 8.42 10.86
C PRO A 309 90.59 7.12 10.17
N PRO A 310 89.92 6.00 10.36
CA PRO A 310 90.25 4.72 9.70
C PRO A 310 89.84 4.75 8.21
N PRO A 311 90.53 3.93 7.36
CA PRO A 311 90.39 3.90 5.90
C PRO A 311 89.03 3.27 5.51
N PRO A 312 88.48 3.57 4.29
CA PRO A 312 87.20 3.10 3.84
C PRO A 312 87.27 1.59 3.47
N ALA A 313 86.26 0.84 3.91
CA ALA A 313 86.03 -0.54 3.51
C ALA A 313 85.46 -0.59 2.07
N ARG A 314 85.99 -1.58 1.29
CA ARG A 314 85.58 -1.88 -0.08
C ARG A 314 84.18 -2.45 -0.19
#